data_1f7718735f255c34d04ea7682f140ac7
#
_entry.id   1f7718735f255c34d04ea7682f140ac7
#
_cell.length_a   1.000
_cell.length_b   1.000
_cell.length_c   1.000
_cell.angle_alpha   90.00
_cell.angle_beta   90.00
_cell.angle_gamma   90.00
#
_symmetry.space_group_name_H-M   'P 1'
#
loop_
_entity.id
_entity.type
_entity.pdbx_description
1 polymer ?
#
loop_
_entity_poly.entity_id
_entity_poly.type
_entity_poly.pdbx_seq_one_letter_code
_entity_poly.pdbx_strand_id
1 'polypeptide(L)'
;MKKLIFILLLAPIAAFGQYTSDSLSNVRSNKTLETPEQYEKAKSLWNKFYHYSSINNYDSCMYYGDLFLNHRIKYGTVNQAIEAYWHKINNLKKFNKLNEAFRLTLTAYDQYCRKNNDNINCESCWTILEHLSQFMMTTKNYRQGINYFNNGYIPQKSGKYFYCKAKLYVLLNEPDSALIQTSESIRIAQIENIPKKIVNAYNQHGLIAKSLGLYDDAIFAFSEALKLVDSLALDKRKYGYLIGNLGSCFYQNGDFDEAYKYLQIDAEKSKEREQDRGSYLNAEILLAKIDLKRKDHKLALHRLDRLMEMYESFLIPFQKLSVLELYMQAYKLSGNKSKYESYLKQWITLTKTNTESSIDANKKLIEAYSANAIEQTILQLETEKKLLNQELITNKLLNEQLDSRKEKNRLQKWLFVGGVLFIILVALFFLSRYRKKVMLKETLLKLANKEQDFLKLKVQEESRNVQVLSQELTFKQDFSKNLIYKLKEIENISKPVLNNIEFFIENELDIKSTRAHLQNQMGDLSSNFHTDIKIKHGNLTELEIKLAAMVVMKMSNKEIALSKNTTIESAKKAKNRLKKKLGVPPEGELSTYLNSFV
;
A
#
# COMPACT_ATOMS: atom_id res chain seq x y z
N MET A 1 -10.16 -35.09 22.54
CA MET A 1 -9.40 -34.80 21.29
C MET A 1 -9.41 -33.34 20.81
N LYS A 2 -10.33 -32.45 21.25
CA LYS A 2 -10.33 -31.02 20.85
C LYS A 2 -9.36 -30.10 21.63
N LYS A 3 -8.80 -30.54 22.75
CA LYS A 3 -7.83 -29.77 23.59
C LYS A 3 -6.35 -29.95 23.19
N LEU A 4 -6.00 -30.99 22.41
CA LEU A 4 -4.61 -31.23 21.99
C LEU A 4 -4.21 -30.45 20.72
N ILE A 5 -5.17 -30.05 19.89
CA ILE A 5 -4.90 -29.30 18.64
C ILE A 5 -4.56 -27.83 18.93
N PHE A 6 -5.01 -27.28 20.07
CA PHE A 6 -4.74 -25.88 20.44
C PHE A 6 -3.31 -25.65 20.98
N ILE A 7 -2.65 -26.71 21.50
CA ILE A 7 -1.29 -26.60 22.05
C ILE A 7 -0.23 -26.67 20.95
N LEU A 8 -0.51 -27.34 19.83
CA LEU A 8 0.44 -27.45 18.69
C LEU A 8 0.48 -26.21 17.79
N LEU A 9 -0.54 -25.34 17.85
CA LEU A 9 -0.55 -24.07 17.08
C LEU A 9 0.10 -22.89 17.84
N LEU A 10 0.37 -23.04 19.15
CA LEU A 10 1.04 -22.02 19.97
C LEU A 10 2.55 -22.28 20.15
N ALA A 11 3.05 -23.45 19.80
CA ALA A 11 4.46 -23.79 19.95
C ALA A 11 5.44 -22.96 19.10
N PRO A 12 5.11 -22.52 17.86
CA PRO A 12 6.01 -21.64 17.10
C PRO A 12 6.07 -20.20 17.64
N ILE A 13 5.05 -19.73 18.34
CA ILE A 13 4.97 -18.34 18.84
C ILE A 13 5.80 -18.17 20.12
N ALA A 14 5.87 -19.19 20.97
CA ALA A 14 6.67 -19.17 22.20
C ALA A 14 8.19 -19.23 21.95
N ALA A 15 8.63 -19.80 20.82
CA ALA A 15 10.05 -19.85 20.45
C ALA A 15 10.61 -18.47 19.99
N PHE A 16 9.74 -17.54 19.58
CA PHE A 16 10.14 -16.17 19.20
C PHE A 16 10.16 -15.18 20.37
N GLY A 17 9.64 -15.54 21.55
CA GLY A 17 9.41 -14.63 22.69
C GLY A 17 10.45 -14.71 23.83
N GLN A 18 11.45 -15.58 23.77
CA GLN A 18 12.48 -15.69 24.82
C GLN A 18 13.88 -15.29 24.32
N TYR A 19 14.02 -14.10 23.76
CA TYR A 19 15.30 -13.43 23.83
C TYR A 19 15.35 -12.68 25.16
N THR A 20 16.23 -13.14 26.07
CA THR A 20 16.50 -12.46 27.33
C THR A 20 16.94 -11.02 27.07
N SER A 21 16.64 -10.11 27.99
CA SER A 21 17.02 -8.69 27.91
C SER A 21 18.52 -8.47 27.59
N ASP A 22 19.36 -9.42 27.92
CA ASP A 22 20.81 -9.39 27.67
C ASP A 22 21.19 -9.60 26.20
N SER A 23 20.44 -10.42 25.43
CA SER A 23 20.70 -10.58 23.99
C SER A 23 20.28 -9.34 23.18
N LEU A 24 19.26 -8.63 23.62
CA LEU A 24 18.80 -7.38 23.01
C LEU A 24 19.74 -6.19 23.28
N SER A 25 20.40 -6.14 24.47
CA SER A 25 21.35 -5.08 24.80
C SER A 25 22.61 -5.12 23.91
N ASN A 26 23.05 -6.30 23.52
CA ASN A 26 24.23 -6.49 22.69
C ASN A 26 23.99 -6.17 21.21
N VAL A 27 22.77 -6.41 20.70
CA VAL A 27 22.37 -6.08 19.30
C VAL A 27 22.18 -4.57 19.11
N ARG A 28 22.02 -3.79 20.19
CA ARG A 28 21.85 -2.33 20.16
C ARG A 28 23.13 -1.56 19.87
N SER A 29 24.28 -2.19 19.93
CA SER A 29 25.55 -1.57 19.58
C SER A 29 25.89 -1.80 18.07
N ASN A 30 26.45 -0.80 17.40
CA ASN A 30 27.01 -0.99 16.04
C ASN A 30 28.33 -1.79 16.04
N LYS A 31 28.70 -2.39 17.17
CA LYS A 31 29.86 -3.27 17.27
C LYS A 31 29.41 -4.70 16.97
N THR A 32 30.11 -5.33 16.02
CA THR A 32 29.91 -6.76 15.78
C THR A 32 30.47 -7.56 16.97
N LEU A 33 29.67 -8.51 17.45
CA LEU A 33 30.12 -9.53 18.41
C LEU A 33 30.61 -10.79 17.69
N GLU A 34 30.61 -10.76 16.38
CA GLU A 34 30.85 -11.89 15.49
C GLU A 34 32.34 -12.24 15.48
N THR A 35 32.67 -13.44 15.91
CA THR A 35 34.01 -14.01 15.74
C THR A 35 34.24 -14.38 14.26
N PRO A 36 35.50 -14.58 13.81
CA PRO A 36 35.78 -15.06 12.45
C PRO A 36 35.04 -16.34 12.09
N GLU A 37 34.89 -17.28 13.02
CA GLU A 37 34.16 -18.53 12.83
C GLU A 37 32.64 -18.27 12.64
N GLN A 38 32.06 -17.37 13.43
CA GLN A 38 30.66 -16.98 13.30
C GLN A 38 30.42 -16.24 11.98
N TYR A 39 31.36 -15.41 11.53
CA TYR A 39 31.29 -14.76 10.24
C TYR A 39 31.27 -15.78 9.07
N GLU A 40 32.18 -16.77 9.06
CA GLU A 40 32.18 -17.81 8.05
C GLU A 40 30.92 -18.67 8.09
N LYS A 41 30.37 -18.92 9.29
CA LYS A 41 29.05 -19.57 9.44
C LYS A 41 27.94 -18.73 8.81
N ALA A 42 27.89 -17.43 9.06
CA ALA A 42 26.92 -16.53 8.44
C ALA A 42 27.01 -16.55 6.92
N LYS A 43 28.23 -16.49 6.38
CA LYS A 43 28.51 -16.56 4.95
C LYS A 43 28.06 -17.90 4.33
N SER A 44 28.29 -19.01 5.03
CA SER A 44 27.81 -20.34 4.60
C SER A 44 26.27 -20.41 4.57
N LEU A 45 25.60 -19.89 5.60
CA LEU A 45 24.13 -19.81 5.67
C LEU A 45 23.57 -18.92 4.57
N TRP A 46 24.20 -17.76 4.32
CA TRP A 46 23.86 -16.86 3.22
C TRP A 46 23.96 -17.55 1.86
N ASN A 47 25.08 -18.24 1.58
CA ASN A 47 25.28 -18.92 0.29
C ASN A 47 24.21 -20.00 0.04
N LYS A 48 23.82 -20.74 1.07
CA LYS A 48 22.74 -21.73 0.97
C LYS A 48 21.38 -21.05 0.76
N PHE A 49 21.08 -20.01 1.52
CA PHE A 49 19.86 -19.20 1.38
C PHE A 49 19.72 -18.66 -0.05
N TYR A 50 20.78 -18.05 -0.58
CA TYR A 50 20.80 -17.50 -1.92
C TYR A 50 20.69 -18.60 -2.99
N HIS A 51 21.39 -19.74 -2.83
CA HIS A 51 21.30 -20.89 -3.73
C HIS A 51 19.87 -21.40 -3.83
N TYR A 52 19.20 -21.67 -2.72
CA TYR A 52 17.83 -22.17 -2.74
C TYR A 52 16.82 -21.14 -3.24
N SER A 53 17.09 -19.84 -3.03
CA SER A 53 16.33 -18.78 -3.68
C SER A 53 16.48 -18.82 -5.21
N SER A 54 17.69 -19.02 -5.73
CA SER A 54 17.96 -19.01 -7.18
C SER A 54 17.29 -20.15 -7.92
N ILE A 55 17.19 -21.34 -7.30
CA ILE A 55 16.52 -22.53 -7.86
C ILE A 55 15.03 -22.62 -7.49
N ASN A 56 14.45 -21.55 -6.91
CA ASN A 56 13.03 -21.47 -6.51
C ASN A 56 12.56 -22.57 -5.54
N ASN A 57 13.43 -23.08 -4.67
CA ASN A 57 13.06 -24.02 -3.62
C ASN A 57 12.64 -23.26 -2.37
N TYR A 58 11.31 -23.12 -2.14
CA TYR A 58 10.75 -22.34 -1.05
C TYR A 58 11.16 -22.85 0.34
N ASP A 59 10.94 -24.14 0.62
CA ASP A 59 11.12 -24.69 1.97
C ASP A 59 12.57 -24.59 2.43
N SER A 60 13.52 -25.01 1.59
CA SER A 60 14.96 -24.89 1.88
C SER A 60 15.40 -23.43 1.95
N CYS A 61 14.88 -22.56 1.07
CA CYS A 61 15.16 -21.13 1.10
C CYS A 61 14.70 -20.52 2.44
N MET A 62 13.49 -20.79 2.90
CA MET A 62 12.99 -20.27 4.17
C MET A 62 13.74 -20.82 5.36
N TYR A 63 14.04 -22.12 5.38
CA TYR A 63 14.83 -22.77 6.43
C TYR A 63 16.21 -22.09 6.61
N TYR A 64 16.98 -21.96 5.52
CA TYR A 64 18.30 -21.30 5.61
C TYR A 64 18.17 -19.78 5.82
N GLY A 65 17.11 -19.16 5.35
CA GLY A 65 16.78 -17.77 5.63
C GLY A 65 16.52 -17.52 7.10
N ASP A 66 15.84 -18.42 7.81
CA ASP A 66 15.62 -18.36 9.26
C ASP A 66 16.93 -18.54 10.03
N LEU A 67 17.73 -19.51 9.65
CA LEU A 67 19.03 -19.73 10.30
C LEU A 67 19.96 -18.52 10.11
N PHE A 68 19.99 -17.94 8.91
CA PHE A 68 20.79 -16.76 8.62
C PHE A 68 20.31 -15.54 9.41
N LEU A 69 19.00 -15.27 9.40
CA LEU A 69 18.39 -14.16 10.13
C LEU A 69 18.67 -14.28 11.64
N ASN A 70 18.40 -15.45 12.24
CA ASN A 70 18.63 -15.70 13.65
C ASN A 70 20.10 -15.55 14.03
N HIS A 71 21.00 -15.98 13.16
CA HIS A 71 22.45 -15.81 13.36
C HIS A 71 22.82 -14.32 13.37
N ARG A 72 22.31 -13.52 12.39
CA ARG A 72 22.56 -12.08 12.32
C ARG A 72 21.94 -11.31 13.48
N ILE A 73 20.75 -11.71 13.95
CA ILE A 73 20.14 -11.12 15.15
C ILE A 73 21.02 -11.38 16.39
N LYS A 74 21.62 -12.57 16.49
CA LYS A 74 22.37 -12.96 17.68
C LYS A 74 23.78 -12.39 17.71
N TYR A 75 24.50 -12.36 16.59
CA TYR A 75 25.93 -12.08 16.55
C TYR A 75 26.28 -10.86 15.68
N GLY A 76 25.40 -10.44 14.78
CA GLY A 76 25.63 -9.34 13.87
C GLY A 76 25.39 -7.96 14.47
N THR A 77 25.75 -6.94 13.72
CA THR A 77 25.36 -5.55 14.01
C THR A 77 23.86 -5.35 13.71
N VAL A 78 23.28 -4.24 14.21
CA VAL A 78 21.91 -3.84 13.88
C VAL A 78 21.70 -3.77 12.36
N ASN A 79 22.64 -3.16 11.64
CA ASN A 79 22.53 -3.05 10.18
C ASN A 79 22.57 -4.41 9.48
N GLN A 80 23.41 -5.35 9.94
CA GLN A 80 23.45 -6.72 9.42
C GLN A 80 22.17 -7.51 9.73
N ALA A 81 21.57 -7.31 10.89
CA ALA A 81 20.28 -7.91 11.23
C ALA A 81 19.17 -7.38 10.31
N ILE A 82 19.10 -6.06 10.09
CA ILE A 82 18.14 -5.42 9.18
C ILE A 82 18.34 -5.91 7.74
N GLU A 83 19.58 -6.05 7.29
CA GLU A 83 19.91 -6.58 5.97
C GLU A 83 19.40 -8.03 5.80
N ALA A 84 19.57 -8.85 6.84
CA ALA A 84 19.04 -10.22 6.85
C ALA A 84 17.49 -10.24 6.79
N TYR A 85 16.82 -9.35 7.53
CA TYR A 85 15.37 -9.14 7.40
C TYR A 85 15.00 -8.76 5.96
N TRP A 86 15.67 -7.77 5.38
CA TRP A 86 15.43 -7.30 4.02
C TRP A 86 15.52 -8.43 2.98
N HIS A 87 16.56 -9.24 3.05
CA HIS A 87 16.74 -10.38 2.15
C HIS A 87 15.62 -11.40 2.30
N LYS A 88 15.25 -11.74 3.53
CA LYS A 88 14.17 -12.71 3.78
C LYS A 88 12.81 -12.17 3.33
N ILE A 89 12.51 -10.90 3.59
CA ILE A 89 11.28 -10.23 3.13
C ILE A 89 11.20 -10.27 1.60
N ASN A 90 12.29 -9.96 0.89
CA ASN A 90 12.32 -10.01 -0.57
C ASN A 90 12.09 -11.42 -1.11
N ASN A 91 12.66 -12.46 -0.48
CA ASN A 91 12.41 -13.84 -0.88
C ASN A 91 10.96 -14.26 -0.62
N LEU A 92 10.38 -13.91 0.52
CA LEU A 92 8.95 -14.14 0.78
C LEU A 92 8.07 -13.48 -0.29
N LYS A 93 8.39 -12.25 -0.71
CA LYS A 93 7.70 -11.56 -1.81
C LYS A 93 7.89 -12.30 -3.14
N LYS A 94 9.10 -12.77 -3.46
CA LYS A 94 9.41 -13.56 -4.65
C LYS A 94 8.55 -14.83 -4.71
N PHE A 95 8.35 -15.49 -3.58
CA PHE A 95 7.50 -16.69 -3.46
C PHE A 95 6.01 -16.39 -3.25
N ASN A 96 5.60 -15.14 -3.46
CA ASN A 96 4.21 -14.68 -3.29
C ASN A 96 3.64 -14.90 -1.87
N LYS A 97 4.49 -14.92 -0.84
CA LYS A 97 4.12 -15.04 0.57
C LYS A 97 3.98 -13.64 1.22
N LEU A 98 3.09 -12.81 0.65
CA LEU A 98 2.97 -11.40 0.99
C LEU A 98 2.60 -11.18 2.47
N ASN A 99 1.77 -12.06 3.05
CA ASN A 99 1.34 -11.98 4.45
C ASN A 99 2.51 -12.19 5.42
N GLU A 100 3.33 -13.21 5.14
CA GLU A 100 4.51 -13.51 5.94
C GLU A 100 5.56 -12.40 5.80
N ALA A 101 5.75 -11.91 4.57
CA ALA A 101 6.63 -10.77 4.29
C ALA A 101 6.20 -9.50 5.05
N PHE A 102 4.91 -9.21 5.09
CA PHE A 102 4.36 -8.06 5.82
C PHE A 102 4.56 -8.20 7.33
N ARG A 103 4.22 -9.35 7.92
CA ARG A 103 4.44 -9.64 9.36
C ARG A 103 5.91 -9.50 9.74
N LEU A 104 6.79 -10.09 8.92
CA LEU A 104 8.23 -10.00 9.15
C LEU A 104 8.74 -8.55 9.07
N THR A 105 8.18 -7.74 8.16
CA THR A 105 8.51 -6.32 8.02
C THR A 105 8.07 -5.52 9.26
N LEU A 106 6.88 -5.79 9.81
CA LEU A 106 6.40 -5.17 11.04
C LEU A 106 7.28 -5.56 12.24
N THR A 107 7.65 -6.83 12.36
CA THR A 107 8.57 -7.30 13.41
C THR A 107 9.90 -6.54 13.37
N ALA A 108 10.50 -6.40 12.18
CA ALA A 108 11.74 -5.64 12.02
C ALA A 108 11.56 -4.15 12.33
N TYR A 109 10.43 -3.56 11.95
CA TYR A 109 10.12 -2.16 12.25
C TYR A 109 9.98 -1.92 13.76
N ASP A 110 9.18 -2.72 14.45
CA ASP A 110 8.93 -2.56 15.89
C ASP A 110 10.20 -2.82 16.71
N GLN A 111 11.03 -3.76 16.27
CA GLN A 111 12.24 -4.15 16.98
C GLN A 111 13.38 -3.13 16.81
N TYR A 112 13.55 -2.55 15.61
CA TYR A 112 14.75 -1.78 15.27
C TYR A 112 14.49 -0.35 14.79
N CYS A 113 13.30 -0.06 14.26
CA CYS A 113 13.08 1.19 13.53
C CYS A 113 12.14 2.17 14.23
N ARG A 114 11.50 1.79 15.34
CA ARG A 114 10.56 2.65 16.06
C ARG A 114 11.28 3.65 16.96
N LYS A 115 10.83 4.93 17.00
CA LYS A 115 11.47 6.02 17.76
C LYS A 115 11.67 5.78 19.25
N ASN A 116 10.86 4.93 19.87
CA ASN A 116 10.96 4.66 21.31
C ASN A 116 12.12 3.73 21.71
N ASN A 117 12.95 3.34 20.76
CA ASN A 117 14.15 2.53 20.97
C ASN A 117 15.39 3.44 21.03
N ASP A 118 15.52 4.23 22.09
CA ASP A 118 16.48 5.35 22.27
C ASP A 118 17.96 5.02 22.08
N ASN A 119 18.33 3.75 21.95
CA ASN A 119 19.72 3.31 21.86
C ASN A 119 20.07 2.58 20.55
N ILE A 120 19.18 2.55 19.56
CA ILE A 120 19.44 1.83 18.31
C ILE A 120 19.91 2.81 17.23
N ASN A 121 21.19 2.81 16.91
CA ASN A 121 21.71 3.50 15.73
C ASN A 121 21.55 2.61 14.50
N CYS A 122 20.43 2.77 13.77
CA CYS A 122 20.10 1.98 12.60
C CYS A 122 20.09 2.83 11.33
N GLU A 123 21.18 2.79 10.58
CA GLU A 123 21.28 3.46 9.28
C GLU A 123 20.44 2.76 8.20
N SER A 124 20.24 1.46 8.33
CA SER A 124 19.53 0.63 7.32
C SER A 124 18.01 0.57 7.50
N CYS A 125 17.45 1.19 8.54
CA CYS A 125 16.01 1.15 8.81
C CYS A 125 15.14 1.71 7.68
N TRP A 126 15.69 2.54 6.79
CA TRP A 126 14.98 3.01 5.61
C TRP A 126 14.54 1.86 4.70
N THR A 127 15.24 0.73 4.66
CA THR A 127 14.88 -0.44 3.84
C THR A 127 13.60 -1.11 4.34
N ILE A 128 13.41 -1.16 5.64
CA ILE A 128 12.17 -1.67 6.27
C ILE A 128 11.01 -0.70 6.00
N LEU A 129 11.24 0.62 6.13
CA LEU A 129 10.22 1.62 5.79
C LEU A 129 9.85 1.59 4.30
N GLU A 130 10.81 1.30 3.41
CA GLU A 130 10.53 1.09 1.99
C GLU A 130 9.55 -0.08 1.80
N HIS A 131 9.76 -1.22 2.46
CA HIS A 131 8.83 -2.35 2.38
C HIS A 131 7.47 -2.00 2.98
N LEU A 132 7.43 -1.35 4.15
CA LEU A 132 6.16 -0.89 4.73
C LEU A 132 5.42 0.04 3.77
N SER A 133 6.13 0.99 3.13
CA SER A 133 5.49 1.89 2.16
C SER A 133 4.89 1.11 0.99
N GLN A 134 5.59 0.09 0.46
CA GLN A 134 5.08 -0.74 -0.62
C GLN A 134 3.81 -1.51 -0.19
N PHE A 135 3.80 -2.11 1.01
CA PHE A 135 2.61 -2.77 1.54
C PHE A 135 1.45 -1.78 1.76
N MET A 136 1.74 -0.60 2.30
CA MET A 136 0.72 0.44 2.51
C MET A 136 0.17 0.99 1.19
N MET A 137 1.00 1.08 0.14
CA MET A 137 0.53 1.42 -1.21
C MET A 137 -0.39 0.34 -1.77
N THR A 138 -0.04 -0.93 -1.61
CA THR A 138 -0.85 -2.06 -2.09
C THR A 138 -2.19 -2.15 -1.35
N THR A 139 -2.20 -1.96 -0.03
CA THR A 139 -3.41 -1.98 0.81
C THR A 139 -4.18 -0.65 0.80
N LYS A 140 -3.69 0.37 0.08
CA LYS A 140 -4.23 1.74 0.03
C LYS A 140 -4.28 2.46 1.39
N ASN A 141 -3.52 1.99 2.38
CA ASN A 141 -3.43 2.59 3.70
C ASN A 141 -2.32 3.66 3.77
N TYR A 142 -2.37 4.65 2.87
CA TYR A 142 -1.29 5.62 2.65
C TYR A 142 -0.95 6.46 3.88
N ARG A 143 -1.98 6.92 4.63
CA ARG A 143 -1.78 7.68 5.89
C ARG A 143 -1.04 6.88 6.94
N GLN A 144 -1.38 5.59 7.08
CA GLN A 144 -0.65 4.69 7.98
C GLN A 144 0.81 4.51 7.53
N GLY A 145 1.04 4.43 6.22
CA GLY A 145 2.39 4.45 5.66
C GLY A 145 3.19 5.67 6.11
N ILE A 146 2.61 6.87 5.99
CA ILE A 146 3.24 8.11 6.45
C ILE A 146 3.51 8.09 7.97
N ASN A 147 2.59 7.53 8.77
CA ASN A 147 2.78 7.38 10.21
C ASN A 147 3.99 6.51 10.55
N TYR A 148 4.25 5.42 9.82
CA TYR A 148 5.46 4.63 10.00
C TYR A 148 6.73 5.46 9.73
N PHE A 149 6.73 6.31 8.70
CA PHE A 149 7.86 7.23 8.45
C PHE A 149 8.03 8.27 9.54
N ASN A 150 6.93 8.84 10.06
CA ASN A 150 6.98 9.86 11.11
C ASN A 150 7.44 9.30 12.46
N ASN A 151 7.07 8.06 12.77
CA ASN A 151 7.41 7.34 14.00
C ASN A 151 8.66 6.48 13.86
N GLY A 152 9.23 6.36 12.67
CA GLY A 152 10.49 5.66 12.45
C GLY A 152 11.67 6.52 12.89
N TYR A 153 12.64 5.89 13.57
CA TYR A 153 13.92 6.51 13.88
C TYR A 153 14.92 6.20 12.76
N ILE A 154 15.38 7.25 12.09
CA ILE A 154 16.44 7.17 11.10
C ILE A 154 17.43 8.29 11.41
N PRO A 155 18.63 7.95 11.90
CA PRO A 155 19.63 8.94 12.28
C PRO A 155 20.03 9.85 11.11
N GLN A 156 20.12 9.28 9.93
CA GLN A 156 20.46 9.98 8.70
C GLN A 156 19.41 9.66 7.61
N LYS A 157 18.52 10.61 7.34
CA LYS A 157 17.47 10.45 6.34
C LYS A 157 18.09 10.38 4.94
N SER A 158 17.97 9.23 4.30
CA SER A 158 18.47 9.04 2.92
C SER A 158 17.48 9.60 1.89
N GLY A 159 17.95 9.86 0.67
CA GLY A 159 17.09 10.24 -0.44
C GLY A 159 15.93 9.26 -0.67
N LYS A 160 16.15 7.97 -0.49
CA LYS A 160 15.10 6.95 -0.60
C LYS A 160 14.00 7.09 0.46
N TYR A 161 14.34 7.50 1.69
CA TYR A 161 13.35 7.81 2.72
C TYR A 161 12.34 8.86 2.24
N PHE A 162 12.85 9.98 1.73
CA PHE A 162 12.03 11.07 1.23
C PHE A 162 11.22 10.65 0.00
N TYR A 163 11.83 9.92 -0.92
CA TYR A 163 11.16 9.42 -2.11
C TYR A 163 10.00 8.47 -1.81
N CYS A 164 10.18 7.50 -0.91
CA CYS A 164 9.11 6.58 -0.52
C CYS A 164 7.97 7.33 0.18
N LYS A 165 8.29 8.31 1.03
CA LYS A 165 7.29 9.14 1.70
C LYS A 165 6.56 10.03 0.70
N ALA A 166 7.26 10.62 -0.27
CA ALA A 166 6.66 11.41 -1.35
C ALA A 166 5.67 10.60 -2.19
N LYS A 167 5.98 9.35 -2.52
CA LYS A 167 5.05 8.47 -3.24
C LYS A 167 3.73 8.25 -2.49
N LEU A 168 3.76 8.14 -1.17
CA LEU A 168 2.55 8.02 -0.36
C LEU A 168 1.72 9.31 -0.42
N TYR A 169 2.36 10.49 -0.39
CA TYR A 169 1.67 11.77 -0.56
C TYR A 169 1.06 11.94 -1.97
N VAL A 170 1.74 11.47 -3.03
CA VAL A 170 1.16 11.42 -4.38
C VAL A 170 -0.15 10.62 -4.39
N LEU A 171 -0.16 9.44 -3.75
CA LEU A 171 -1.34 8.58 -3.69
C LEU A 171 -2.46 9.13 -2.79
N LEU A 172 -2.12 10.01 -1.85
CA LEU A 172 -3.10 10.79 -1.05
C LEU A 172 -3.63 12.01 -1.80
N ASN A 173 -3.13 12.28 -3.02
CA ASN A 173 -3.42 13.50 -3.77
C ASN A 173 -3.00 14.78 -3.01
N GLU A 174 -1.84 14.71 -2.35
CA GLU A 174 -1.21 15.83 -1.64
C GLU A 174 0.10 16.23 -2.37
N PRO A 175 0.02 16.92 -3.53
CA PRO A 175 1.18 17.20 -4.40
C PRO A 175 2.24 18.05 -3.71
N ASP A 176 1.83 19.10 -2.98
CA ASP A 176 2.77 19.99 -2.30
C ASP A 176 3.59 19.23 -1.25
N SER A 177 2.92 18.38 -0.46
CA SER A 177 3.60 17.52 0.52
C SER A 177 4.60 16.59 -0.13
N ALA A 178 4.28 16.02 -1.31
CA ALA A 178 5.16 15.14 -2.06
C ALA A 178 6.41 15.88 -2.56
N LEU A 179 6.24 17.07 -3.15
CA LEU A 179 7.34 17.88 -3.66
C LEU A 179 8.25 18.39 -2.55
N ILE A 180 7.69 18.81 -1.40
CA ILE A 180 8.47 19.19 -0.23
C ILE A 180 9.42 18.06 0.21
N GLN A 181 8.95 16.81 0.24
CA GLN A 181 9.82 15.68 0.64
C GLN A 181 11.01 15.54 -0.32
N THR A 182 10.80 15.58 -1.62
CA THR A 182 11.89 15.40 -2.60
C THR A 182 12.81 16.59 -2.69
N SER A 183 12.29 17.82 -2.52
CA SER A 183 13.12 19.03 -2.42
C SER A 183 14.05 18.99 -1.20
N GLU A 184 13.56 18.49 -0.07
CA GLU A 184 14.40 18.29 1.13
C GLU A 184 15.48 17.24 0.89
N SER A 185 15.18 16.19 0.11
CA SER A 185 16.18 15.21 -0.32
C SER A 185 17.31 15.87 -1.14
N ILE A 186 16.97 16.77 -2.07
CA ILE A 186 17.96 17.52 -2.88
C ILE A 186 18.79 18.40 -1.96
N ARG A 187 18.17 19.16 -1.06
CA ARG A 187 18.86 20.06 -0.12
C ARG A 187 19.88 19.30 0.72
N ILE A 188 19.50 18.16 1.29
CA ILE A 188 20.41 17.33 2.11
C ILE A 188 21.54 16.78 1.25
N ALA A 189 21.25 16.27 0.06
CA ALA A 189 22.28 15.73 -0.84
C ALA A 189 23.30 16.79 -1.26
N GLN A 190 22.85 18.05 -1.46
CA GLN A 190 23.73 19.18 -1.77
C GLN A 190 24.62 19.56 -0.58
N ILE A 191 24.08 19.56 0.65
CA ILE A 191 24.88 19.81 1.87
C ILE A 191 25.95 18.72 2.06
N GLU A 192 25.59 17.44 1.85
CA GLU A 192 26.53 16.33 1.91
C GLU A 192 27.60 16.40 0.81
N ASN A 193 27.34 17.12 -0.25
CA ASN A 193 28.21 17.33 -1.41
C ASN A 193 28.73 16.02 -2.04
N ILE A 194 27.89 14.97 -2.05
CA ILE A 194 28.22 13.68 -2.65
C ILE A 194 27.52 13.59 -4.01
N PRO A 195 28.29 13.65 -5.14
CA PRO A 195 27.72 13.73 -6.50
C PRO A 195 26.64 12.69 -6.79
N LYS A 196 26.90 11.44 -6.45
CA LYS A 196 25.93 10.34 -6.64
C LYS A 196 24.62 10.55 -5.88
N LYS A 197 24.68 11.12 -4.67
CA LYS A 197 23.46 11.40 -3.89
C LYS A 197 22.66 12.54 -4.50
N ILE A 198 23.35 13.58 -5.00
CA ILE A 198 22.69 14.72 -5.66
C ILE A 198 21.98 14.27 -6.94
N VAL A 199 22.66 13.51 -7.81
CA VAL A 199 22.05 12.94 -9.03
C VAL A 199 20.82 12.08 -8.67
N ASN A 200 20.93 11.22 -7.68
CA ASN A 200 19.81 10.38 -7.24
C ASN A 200 18.64 11.20 -6.67
N ALA A 201 18.91 12.27 -5.93
CA ALA A 201 17.88 13.14 -5.37
C ALA A 201 17.11 13.88 -6.48
N TYR A 202 17.80 14.43 -7.47
CA TYR A 202 17.17 15.02 -8.65
C TYR A 202 16.35 13.99 -9.45
N ASN A 203 16.88 12.78 -9.65
CA ASN A 203 16.10 11.71 -10.30
C ASN A 203 14.81 11.39 -9.54
N GLN A 204 14.88 11.25 -8.22
CA GLN A 204 13.71 10.97 -7.37
C GLN A 204 12.69 12.11 -7.43
N HIS A 205 13.14 13.36 -7.42
CA HIS A 205 12.27 14.53 -7.59
C HIS A 205 11.58 14.50 -8.95
N GLY A 206 12.32 14.27 -10.03
CA GLY A 206 11.77 14.13 -11.37
C GLY A 206 10.73 13.01 -11.48
N LEU A 207 10.96 11.86 -10.84
CA LEU A 207 9.99 10.76 -10.81
C LEU A 207 8.68 11.14 -10.09
N ILE A 208 8.77 11.89 -9.01
CA ILE A 208 7.57 12.38 -8.27
C ILE A 208 6.85 13.44 -9.11
N ALA A 209 7.56 14.45 -9.64
CA ALA A 209 6.98 15.46 -10.51
C ALA A 209 6.28 14.82 -11.73
N LYS A 210 6.92 13.84 -12.39
CA LYS A 210 6.31 13.05 -13.47
C LYS A 210 5.03 12.34 -13.02
N SER A 211 5.00 11.75 -11.84
CA SER A 211 3.82 11.05 -11.32
C SER A 211 2.66 11.99 -10.98
N LEU A 212 2.96 13.25 -10.74
CA LEU A 212 1.99 14.33 -10.53
C LEU A 212 1.52 15.00 -11.84
N GLY A 213 2.09 14.62 -12.97
CA GLY A 213 1.82 15.25 -14.28
C GLY A 213 2.55 16.58 -14.49
N LEU A 214 3.48 16.94 -13.61
CA LEU A 214 4.30 18.15 -13.68
C LEU A 214 5.52 17.87 -14.56
N TYR A 215 5.28 17.74 -15.87
CA TYR A 215 6.31 17.24 -16.79
C TYR A 215 7.46 18.21 -16.97
N ASP A 216 7.21 19.52 -16.96
CA ASP A 216 8.27 20.54 -17.07
C ASP A 216 9.23 20.49 -15.87
N ASP A 217 8.71 20.36 -14.65
CA ASP A 217 9.51 20.18 -13.44
C ASP A 217 10.31 18.86 -13.47
N ALA A 218 9.69 17.81 -13.99
CA ALA A 218 10.36 16.52 -14.16
C ALA A 218 11.50 16.60 -15.20
N ILE A 219 11.27 17.25 -16.33
CA ILE A 219 12.27 17.50 -17.37
C ILE A 219 13.43 18.31 -16.80
N PHE A 220 13.13 19.38 -16.07
CA PHE A 220 14.14 20.18 -15.39
C PHE A 220 14.99 19.31 -14.44
N ALA A 221 14.36 18.55 -13.56
CA ALA A 221 15.07 17.73 -12.59
C ALA A 221 15.96 16.65 -13.23
N PHE A 222 15.47 15.93 -14.24
CA PHE A 222 16.27 14.95 -14.95
C PHE A 222 17.41 15.58 -15.75
N SER A 223 17.18 16.78 -16.32
CA SER A 223 18.21 17.54 -17.03
C SER A 223 19.33 18.00 -16.11
N GLU A 224 19.00 18.50 -14.92
CA GLU A 224 19.99 18.86 -13.90
C GLU A 224 20.80 17.65 -13.44
N ALA A 225 20.12 16.50 -13.24
CA ALA A 225 20.81 15.25 -12.93
C ALA A 225 21.82 14.85 -14.04
N LEU A 226 21.43 14.96 -15.31
CA LEU A 226 22.31 14.67 -16.46
C LEU A 226 23.48 15.65 -16.57
N LYS A 227 23.23 16.96 -16.40
CA LYS A 227 24.29 17.98 -16.37
C LYS A 227 25.34 17.65 -15.28
N LEU A 228 24.89 17.22 -14.10
CA LEU A 228 25.80 16.82 -13.02
C LEU A 228 26.62 15.57 -13.39
N VAL A 229 26.00 14.59 -14.04
CA VAL A 229 26.72 13.39 -14.54
C VAL A 229 27.81 13.79 -15.54
N ASP A 230 27.52 14.74 -16.44
CA ASP A 230 28.46 15.22 -17.45
C ASP A 230 29.56 16.08 -16.85
N SER A 231 29.21 17.08 -16.03
CA SER A 231 30.16 18.04 -15.44
C SER A 231 31.15 17.40 -14.47
N LEU A 232 30.73 16.35 -13.77
CA LEU A 232 31.53 15.62 -12.79
C LEU A 232 32.18 14.37 -13.39
N ALA A 233 32.13 14.19 -14.70
CA ALA A 233 32.69 13.04 -15.43
C ALA A 233 32.29 11.67 -14.82
N LEU A 234 31.08 11.55 -14.30
CA LEU A 234 30.58 10.31 -13.74
C LEU A 234 30.38 9.26 -14.85
N ASP A 235 30.45 7.98 -14.46
CA ASP A 235 30.23 6.89 -15.43
C ASP A 235 28.81 6.94 -16.01
N LYS A 236 28.67 7.53 -17.19
CA LYS A 236 27.40 7.74 -17.91
C LYS A 236 26.59 6.45 -18.06
N ARG A 237 27.26 5.29 -18.09
CA ARG A 237 26.58 3.99 -18.20
C ARG A 237 25.71 3.68 -16.98
N LYS A 238 26.10 4.15 -15.80
CA LYS A 238 25.34 3.96 -14.55
C LYS A 238 24.11 4.84 -14.44
N TYR A 239 23.99 5.87 -15.28
CA TYR A 239 22.93 6.87 -15.24
C TYR A 239 22.07 6.91 -16.51
N GLY A 240 22.14 5.84 -17.34
CA GLY A 240 21.35 5.70 -18.58
C GLY A 240 19.85 5.88 -18.36
N TYR A 241 19.34 5.44 -17.23
CA TYR A 241 17.92 5.58 -16.86
C TYR A 241 17.41 7.04 -16.83
N LEU A 242 18.28 8.04 -16.62
CA LEU A 242 17.89 9.45 -16.68
C LEU A 242 17.47 9.85 -18.09
N ILE A 243 18.13 9.31 -19.11
CA ILE A 243 17.84 9.56 -20.52
C ILE A 243 16.45 9.01 -20.86
N GLY A 244 16.16 7.78 -20.44
CA GLY A 244 14.84 7.17 -20.64
C GLY A 244 13.72 7.90 -19.89
N ASN A 245 13.98 8.34 -18.65
CA ASN A 245 13.03 9.15 -17.89
C ASN A 245 12.75 10.49 -18.59
N LEU A 246 13.79 11.16 -19.06
CA LEU A 246 13.68 12.43 -19.79
C LEU A 246 12.87 12.26 -21.08
N GLY A 247 13.20 11.26 -21.90
CA GLY A 247 12.44 10.93 -23.11
C GLY A 247 10.97 10.62 -22.83
N SER A 248 10.70 9.90 -21.74
CA SER A 248 9.34 9.64 -21.31
C SER A 248 8.58 10.91 -20.85
N CYS A 249 9.26 11.87 -20.21
CA CYS A 249 8.64 13.15 -19.83
C CYS A 249 8.34 14.01 -21.06
N PHE A 250 9.26 14.14 -22.01
CA PHE A 250 8.99 14.82 -23.29
C PHE A 250 7.80 14.20 -24.02
N TYR A 251 7.71 12.86 -24.03
CA TYR A 251 6.55 12.18 -24.62
C TYR A 251 5.23 12.58 -23.95
N GLN A 252 5.19 12.62 -22.62
CA GLN A 252 4.00 12.99 -21.87
C GLN A 252 3.66 14.48 -21.99
N ASN A 253 4.69 15.33 -22.13
CA ASN A 253 4.55 16.77 -22.35
C ASN A 253 4.05 17.10 -23.79
N GLY A 254 4.12 16.13 -24.71
CA GLY A 254 3.72 16.29 -26.09
C GLY A 254 4.87 16.64 -27.05
N ASP A 255 6.09 16.77 -26.56
CA ASP A 255 7.29 17.10 -27.32
C ASP A 255 7.87 15.84 -28.00
N PHE A 256 7.15 15.32 -28.99
CA PHE A 256 7.43 13.99 -29.57
C PHE A 256 8.78 13.91 -30.29
N ASP A 257 9.31 15.01 -30.80
CA ASP A 257 10.60 15.02 -31.51
C ASP A 257 11.77 14.88 -30.49
N GLU A 258 11.74 15.66 -29.42
CA GLU A 258 12.72 15.49 -28.33
C GLU A 258 12.55 14.13 -27.63
N ALA A 259 11.31 13.70 -27.39
CA ALA A 259 11.04 12.38 -26.84
C ALA A 259 11.68 11.27 -27.70
N TYR A 260 11.50 11.33 -29.01
CA TYR A 260 12.05 10.35 -29.95
C TYR A 260 13.57 10.28 -29.87
N LYS A 261 14.23 11.45 -29.88
CA LYS A 261 15.69 11.56 -29.77
C LYS A 261 16.24 10.91 -28.49
N TYR A 262 15.70 11.30 -27.31
CA TYR A 262 16.16 10.76 -26.04
C TYR A 262 15.84 9.26 -25.90
N LEU A 263 14.68 8.80 -26.36
CA LEU A 263 14.29 7.39 -26.30
C LEU A 263 15.14 6.52 -27.24
N GLN A 264 15.55 7.02 -28.42
CA GLN A 264 16.49 6.30 -29.28
C GLN A 264 17.84 6.12 -28.58
N ILE A 265 18.37 7.18 -27.95
CA ILE A 265 19.62 7.10 -27.21
C ILE A 265 19.52 6.09 -26.05
N ASP A 266 18.39 6.09 -25.34
CA ASP A 266 18.15 5.11 -24.26
C ASP A 266 18.08 3.69 -24.81
N ALA A 267 17.31 3.45 -25.87
CA ALA A 267 17.19 2.13 -26.48
C ALA A 267 18.54 1.58 -26.96
N GLU A 268 19.36 2.40 -27.64
CA GLU A 268 20.70 2.00 -28.09
C GLU A 268 21.63 1.64 -26.94
N LYS A 269 21.63 2.43 -25.85
CA LYS A 269 22.50 2.21 -24.70
C LYS A 269 22.06 1.05 -23.81
N SER A 270 20.76 0.80 -23.72
CA SER A 270 20.19 -0.23 -22.83
C SER A 270 20.06 -1.59 -23.49
N LYS A 271 20.09 -1.67 -24.83
CA LYS A 271 19.89 -2.91 -25.60
C LYS A 271 20.84 -4.05 -25.20
N GLU A 272 22.12 -3.74 -24.99
CA GLU A 272 23.16 -4.73 -24.73
C GLU A 272 23.33 -5.08 -23.24
N ARG A 273 22.63 -4.39 -22.35
CA ARG A 273 22.81 -4.51 -20.91
C ARG A 273 21.60 -5.19 -20.27
N GLU A 274 21.81 -6.39 -19.78
CA GLU A 274 20.76 -7.20 -19.17
C GLU A 274 20.05 -6.47 -18.01
N GLN A 275 20.80 -5.73 -17.20
CA GLN A 275 20.29 -4.95 -16.06
C GLN A 275 19.43 -3.74 -16.49
N ASP A 276 19.59 -3.24 -17.71
CA ASP A 276 18.87 -2.10 -18.26
C ASP A 276 17.73 -2.52 -19.21
N ARG A 277 17.47 -3.81 -19.30
CA ARG A 277 16.41 -4.38 -20.18
C ARG A 277 15.05 -3.67 -19.98
N GLY A 278 14.69 -3.34 -18.73
CA GLY A 278 13.46 -2.59 -18.45
C GLY A 278 13.42 -1.21 -19.10
N SER A 279 14.55 -0.49 -19.15
CA SER A 279 14.69 0.79 -19.85
C SER A 279 14.51 0.61 -21.36
N TYR A 280 15.21 -0.36 -21.94
CA TYR A 280 15.09 -0.71 -23.36
C TYR A 280 13.63 -1.00 -23.77
N LEU A 281 12.95 -1.86 -23.01
CA LEU A 281 11.55 -2.21 -23.30
C LEU A 281 10.63 -1.00 -23.25
N ASN A 282 10.77 -0.15 -22.24
CA ASN A 282 9.98 1.07 -22.12
C ASN A 282 10.27 2.07 -23.25
N ALA A 283 11.54 2.24 -23.62
CA ALA A 283 11.94 3.12 -24.71
C ALA A 283 11.35 2.65 -26.06
N GLU A 284 11.47 1.37 -26.40
CA GLU A 284 10.91 0.81 -27.64
C GLU A 284 9.37 0.91 -27.69
N ILE A 285 8.68 0.68 -26.56
CA ILE A 285 7.22 0.88 -26.47
C ILE A 285 6.85 2.35 -26.74
N LEU A 286 7.57 3.31 -26.17
CA LEU A 286 7.30 4.73 -26.36
C LEU A 286 7.67 5.18 -27.78
N LEU A 287 8.76 4.68 -28.36
CA LEU A 287 9.13 4.92 -29.74
C LEU A 287 8.05 4.40 -30.70
N ALA A 288 7.54 3.18 -30.48
CA ALA A 288 6.44 2.66 -31.28
C ALA A 288 5.15 3.52 -31.16
N LYS A 289 4.87 4.08 -29.97
CA LYS A 289 3.77 5.05 -29.79
C LYS A 289 3.98 6.31 -30.62
N ILE A 290 5.21 6.83 -30.67
CA ILE A 290 5.53 8.03 -31.49
C ILE A 290 5.43 7.69 -32.96
N ASP A 291 5.94 6.54 -33.42
CA ASP A 291 5.84 6.10 -34.81
C ASP A 291 4.37 6.01 -35.25
N LEU A 292 3.48 5.47 -34.41
CA LEU A 292 2.04 5.44 -34.70
C LEU A 292 1.40 6.83 -34.71
N LYS A 293 1.81 7.75 -33.86
CA LYS A 293 1.36 9.15 -33.92
C LYS A 293 1.80 9.84 -35.24
N ARG A 294 2.98 9.48 -35.72
CA ARG A 294 3.51 9.90 -37.03
C ARG A 294 2.88 9.14 -38.22
N LYS A 295 1.91 8.25 -37.94
CA LYS A 295 1.24 7.35 -38.89
C LYS A 295 2.16 6.33 -39.56
N ASP A 296 3.36 6.14 -39.07
CA ASP A 296 4.28 5.10 -39.55
C ASP A 296 4.02 3.76 -38.86
N HIS A 297 2.92 3.13 -39.25
CA HIS A 297 2.54 1.82 -38.73
C HIS A 297 3.53 0.71 -39.10
N LYS A 298 4.29 0.84 -40.19
CA LYS A 298 5.28 -0.15 -40.61
C LYS A 298 6.46 -0.18 -39.65
N LEU A 299 7.00 1.01 -39.33
CA LEU A 299 8.10 1.11 -38.37
C LEU A 299 7.67 0.70 -36.97
N ALA A 300 6.47 1.10 -36.55
CA ALA A 300 5.90 0.65 -35.26
C ALA A 300 5.78 -0.87 -35.18
N LEU A 301 5.23 -1.54 -36.22
CA LEU A 301 5.12 -3.00 -36.27
C LEU A 301 6.50 -3.65 -36.22
N HIS A 302 7.48 -3.16 -36.98
CA HIS A 302 8.84 -3.71 -36.95
C HIS A 302 9.46 -3.66 -35.53
N ARG A 303 9.26 -2.55 -34.80
CA ARG A 303 9.71 -2.46 -33.39
C ARG A 303 9.00 -3.46 -32.49
N LEU A 304 7.68 -3.53 -32.60
CA LEU A 304 6.86 -4.40 -31.77
C LEU A 304 7.15 -5.88 -32.03
N ASP A 305 7.32 -6.28 -33.31
CA ASP A 305 7.65 -7.65 -33.69
C ASP A 305 9.00 -8.07 -33.09
N ARG A 306 10.04 -7.22 -33.24
CA ARG A 306 11.35 -7.45 -32.63
C ARG A 306 11.27 -7.52 -31.12
N LEU A 307 10.47 -6.67 -30.49
CA LEU A 307 10.30 -6.66 -29.03
C LEU A 307 9.62 -7.93 -28.55
N MET A 308 8.59 -8.39 -29.24
CA MET A 308 7.88 -9.64 -28.90
C MET A 308 8.73 -10.87 -29.17
N GLU A 309 9.44 -10.93 -30.29
CA GLU A 309 10.30 -12.07 -30.64
C GLU A 309 11.43 -12.27 -29.60
N MET A 310 12.09 -11.20 -29.19
CA MET A 310 13.27 -11.29 -28.35
C MET A 310 12.98 -11.18 -26.85
N TYR A 311 11.91 -10.53 -26.45
CA TYR A 311 11.71 -10.09 -25.06
C TYR A 311 10.31 -10.34 -24.49
N GLU A 312 9.43 -11.10 -25.15
CA GLU A 312 8.06 -11.35 -24.65
C GLU A 312 8.03 -11.87 -23.21
N SER A 313 8.94 -12.79 -22.87
CA SER A 313 9.02 -13.39 -21.52
C SER A 313 9.44 -12.41 -20.42
N PHE A 314 10.00 -11.27 -20.78
CA PHE A 314 10.45 -10.22 -19.85
C PHE A 314 9.47 -9.07 -19.71
N LEU A 315 8.43 -9.02 -20.55
CA LEU A 315 7.40 -7.99 -20.46
C LEU A 315 6.54 -8.22 -19.21
N ILE A 316 6.51 -7.22 -18.34
CA ILE A 316 5.52 -7.22 -17.26
C ILE A 316 4.11 -7.04 -17.84
N PRO A 317 3.05 -7.49 -17.15
CA PRO A 317 1.68 -7.49 -17.67
C PRO A 317 1.24 -6.13 -18.23
N PHE A 318 1.58 -5.02 -17.57
CA PHE A 318 1.26 -3.67 -18.04
C PHE A 318 1.95 -3.32 -19.37
N GLN A 319 3.22 -3.71 -19.53
CA GLN A 319 3.96 -3.50 -20.79
C GLN A 319 3.36 -4.37 -21.89
N LYS A 320 3.02 -5.62 -21.61
CA LYS A 320 2.39 -6.53 -22.57
C LYS A 320 1.04 -5.99 -23.06
N LEU A 321 0.21 -5.47 -22.16
CA LEU A 321 -1.05 -4.79 -22.54
C LEU A 321 -0.79 -3.59 -23.45
N SER A 322 0.20 -2.75 -23.12
CA SER A 322 0.57 -1.60 -23.96
C SER A 322 1.04 -2.04 -25.35
N VAL A 323 1.82 -3.13 -25.44
CA VAL A 323 2.29 -3.68 -26.73
C VAL A 323 1.12 -4.20 -27.57
N LEU A 324 0.20 -4.95 -26.96
CA LEU A 324 -1.00 -5.45 -27.65
C LEU A 324 -1.88 -4.31 -28.16
N GLU A 325 -2.03 -3.25 -27.36
CA GLU A 325 -2.75 -2.04 -27.75
C GLU A 325 -2.09 -1.34 -28.97
N LEU A 326 -0.76 -1.28 -29.00
CA LEU A 326 -0.03 -0.69 -30.12
C LEU A 326 -0.14 -1.54 -31.39
N TYR A 327 -0.13 -2.87 -31.27
CA TYR A 327 -0.44 -3.74 -32.40
C TYR A 327 -1.83 -3.49 -32.96
N MET A 328 -2.82 -3.35 -32.10
CA MET A 328 -4.19 -3.04 -32.51
C MET A 328 -4.24 -1.69 -33.27
N GLN A 329 -3.57 -0.67 -32.74
CA GLN A 329 -3.51 0.65 -33.41
C GLN A 329 -2.80 0.56 -34.78
N ALA A 330 -1.67 -0.15 -34.86
CA ALA A 330 -0.91 -0.34 -36.09
C ALA A 330 -1.71 -1.12 -37.15
N TYR A 331 -2.37 -2.21 -36.74
CA TYR A 331 -3.18 -3.00 -37.68
C TYR A 331 -4.48 -2.29 -38.08
N LYS A 332 -5.03 -1.42 -37.25
CA LYS A 332 -6.11 -0.52 -37.62
C LYS A 332 -5.66 0.46 -38.71
N LEU A 333 -4.49 1.09 -38.53
CA LEU A 333 -3.92 2.01 -39.51
C LEU A 333 -3.58 1.33 -40.84
N SER A 334 -3.13 0.07 -40.81
CA SER A 334 -2.82 -0.72 -42.02
C SER A 334 -4.06 -1.36 -42.66
N GLY A 335 -5.25 -1.25 -42.06
CA GLY A 335 -6.47 -1.88 -42.59
C GLY A 335 -6.56 -3.40 -42.37
N ASN A 336 -5.65 -4.02 -41.63
CA ASN A 336 -5.64 -5.47 -41.40
C ASN A 336 -6.58 -5.85 -40.26
N LYS A 337 -7.87 -6.02 -40.62
CA LYS A 337 -8.93 -6.35 -39.65
C LYS A 337 -8.71 -7.67 -38.91
N SER A 338 -8.26 -8.71 -39.61
CA SER A 338 -8.07 -10.05 -39.00
C SER A 338 -7.02 -10.01 -37.87
N LYS A 339 -5.87 -9.36 -38.10
CA LYS A 339 -4.84 -9.20 -37.08
C LYS A 339 -5.30 -8.28 -35.95
N TYR A 340 -6.01 -7.20 -36.24
CA TYR A 340 -6.61 -6.34 -35.23
C TYR A 340 -7.51 -7.14 -34.26
N GLU A 341 -8.43 -7.96 -34.78
CA GLU A 341 -9.33 -8.77 -33.97
C GLU A 341 -8.57 -9.83 -33.12
N SER A 342 -7.53 -10.43 -33.69
CA SER A 342 -6.66 -11.37 -32.99
C SER A 342 -5.99 -10.71 -31.76
N TYR A 343 -5.38 -9.54 -31.93
CA TYR A 343 -4.73 -8.83 -30.83
C TYR A 343 -5.72 -8.25 -29.80
N LEU A 344 -6.91 -7.86 -30.24
CA LEU A 344 -8.00 -7.46 -29.36
C LEU A 344 -8.40 -8.62 -28.41
N LYS A 345 -8.55 -9.84 -28.96
CA LYS A 345 -8.86 -11.01 -28.15
C LYS A 345 -7.77 -11.30 -27.11
N GLN A 346 -6.50 -11.21 -27.49
CA GLN A 346 -5.37 -11.39 -26.58
C GLN A 346 -5.37 -10.31 -25.49
N TRP A 347 -5.62 -9.05 -25.83
CA TRP A 347 -5.68 -7.92 -24.91
C TRP A 347 -6.79 -8.10 -23.87
N ILE A 348 -8.01 -8.49 -24.30
CA ILE A 348 -9.15 -8.79 -23.42
C ILE A 348 -8.81 -9.91 -22.45
N THR A 349 -8.26 -11.02 -22.97
CA THR A 349 -7.88 -12.17 -22.14
C THR A 349 -6.85 -11.79 -21.07
N LEU A 350 -5.80 -11.05 -21.46
CA LEU A 350 -4.76 -10.62 -20.54
C LEU A 350 -5.28 -9.62 -19.49
N THR A 351 -6.17 -8.72 -19.89
CA THR A 351 -6.81 -7.77 -18.96
C THR A 351 -7.63 -8.51 -17.89
N LYS A 352 -8.42 -9.51 -18.31
CA LYS A 352 -9.22 -10.32 -17.40
C LYS A 352 -8.35 -11.06 -16.37
N THR A 353 -7.34 -11.77 -16.83
CA THR A 353 -6.43 -12.53 -15.95
C THR A 353 -5.66 -11.64 -14.99
N ASN A 354 -5.22 -10.47 -15.42
CA ASN A 354 -4.50 -9.51 -14.57
C ASN A 354 -5.42 -8.92 -13.49
N THR A 355 -6.66 -8.61 -13.84
CA THR A 355 -7.64 -8.07 -12.89
C THR A 355 -7.95 -9.10 -11.80
N GLU A 356 -8.24 -10.34 -12.18
CA GLU A 356 -8.52 -11.44 -11.24
C GLU A 356 -7.33 -11.70 -10.30
N SER A 357 -6.12 -11.80 -10.84
CA SER A 357 -4.90 -12.02 -10.06
C SER A 357 -4.62 -10.86 -9.08
N SER A 358 -4.83 -9.62 -9.50
CA SER A 358 -4.63 -8.44 -8.66
C SER A 358 -5.65 -8.36 -7.51
N ILE A 359 -6.91 -8.71 -7.79
CA ILE A 359 -7.98 -8.73 -6.77
C ILE A 359 -7.67 -9.80 -5.71
N ASP A 360 -7.30 -11.00 -6.10
CA ASP A 360 -6.98 -12.08 -5.16
C ASP A 360 -5.75 -11.74 -4.29
N ALA A 361 -4.69 -11.20 -4.89
CA ALA A 361 -3.50 -10.78 -4.15
C ALA A 361 -3.81 -9.65 -3.15
N ASN A 362 -4.59 -8.65 -3.57
CA ASN A 362 -4.98 -7.55 -2.70
C ASN A 362 -5.89 -8.02 -1.56
N LYS A 363 -6.86 -8.91 -1.83
CA LYS A 363 -7.74 -9.51 -0.83
C LYS A 363 -6.93 -10.23 0.25
N LYS A 364 -6.00 -11.11 -0.13
CA LYS A 364 -5.12 -11.83 0.81
C LYS A 364 -4.28 -10.88 1.67
N LEU A 365 -3.78 -9.78 1.10
CA LEU A 365 -3.00 -8.81 1.84
C LEU A 365 -3.86 -7.99 2.82
N ILE A 366 -5.09 -7.63 2.44
CA ILE A 366 -6.05 -6.94 3.30
C ILE A 366 -6.46 -7.84 4.47
N GLU A 367 -6.73 -9.12 4.20
CA GLU A 367 -7.01 -10.12 5.23
C GLU A 367 -5.85 -10.26 6.24
N ALA A 368 -4.60 -10.26 5.76
CA ALA A 368 -3.42 -10.30 6.63
C ALA A 368 -3.26 -9.03 7.47
N TYR A 369 -3.52 -7.87 6.87
CA TYR A 369 -3.46 -6.59 7.59
C TYR A 369 -4.50 -6.54 8.71
N SER A 370 -5.75 -6.93 8.41
CA SER A 370 -6.83 -6.97 9.41
C SER A 370 -6.55 -8.00 10.51
N ALA A 371 -6.07 -9.20 10.16
CA ALA A 371 -5.70 -10.22 11.13
C ALA A 371 -4.59 -9.73 12.07
N ASN A 372 -3.57 -9.04 11.55
CA ASN A 372 -2.49 -8.50 12.36
C ASN A 372 -2.96 -7.36 13.29
N ALA A 373 -3.86 -6.50 12.81
CA ALA A 373 -4.46 -5.46 13.65
C ALA A 373 -5.27 -6.06 14.82
N ILE A 374 -6.01 -7.13 14.56
CA ILE A 374 -6.76 -7.88 15.59
C ILE A 374 -5.78 -8.54 16.57
N GLU A 375 -4.71 -9.19 16.10
CA GLU A 375 -3.71 -9.84 16.94
C GLU A 375 -3.00 -8.82 17.87
N GLN A 376 -2.64 -7.65 17.36
CA GLN A 376 -2.09 -6.57 18.19
C GLN A 376 -3.09 -6.08 19.27
N THR A 377 -4.36 -5.97 18.91
CA THR A 377 -5.41 -5.58 19.85
C THR A 377 -5.58 -6.65 20.95
N ILE A 378 -5.56 -7.93 20.59
CA ILE A 378 -5.63 -9.04 21.55
C ILE A 378 -4.41 -9.03 22.48
N LEU A 379 -3.20 -8.81 21.95
CA LEU A 379 -1.98 -8.74 22.75
C LEU A 379 -1.99 -7.55 23.73
N GLN A 380 -2.53 -6.41 23.31
CA GLN A 380 -2.74 -5.27 24.20
C GLN A 380 -3.73 -5.59 25.31
N LEU A 381 -4.86 -6.23 24.98
CA LEU A 381 -5.85 -6.66 25.96
C LEU A 381 -5.29 -7.72 26.94
N GLU A 382 -4.46 -8.64 26.48
CA GLU A 382 -3.79 -9.60 27.34
C GLU A 382 -2.76 -8.95 28.28
N THR A 383 -2.02 -7.94 27.81
CA THR A 383 -1.09 -7.17 28.66
C THR A 383 -1.83 -6.32 29.68
N GLU A 384 -2.93 -5.66 29.29
CA GLU A 384 -3.81 -4.93 30.22
C GLU A 384 -4.42 -5.88 31.29
N LYS A 385 -4.85 -7.07 30.87
CA LYS A 385 -5.36 -8.11 31.77
C LYS A 385 -4.29 -8.61 32.75
N LYS A 386 -3.03 -8.78 32.30
CA LYS A 386 -1.91 -9.15 33.19
C LYS A 386 -1.61 -8.06 34.22
N LEU A 387 -1.59 -6.80 33.78
CA LEU A 387 -1.41 -5.65 34.70
C LEU A 387 -2.53 -5.58 35.74
N LEU A 388 -3.78 -5.73 35.31
CA LEU A 388 -4.94 -5.74 36.19
C LEU A 388 -4.87 -6.89 37.22
N ASN A 389 -4.43 -8.07 36.79
CA ASN A 389 -4.21 -9.21 37.70
C ASN A 389 -3.07 -8.97 38.70
N GLN A 390 -1.97 -8.32 38.30
CA GLN A 390 -0.89 -7.94 39.19
C GLN A 390 -1.35 -6.90 40.22
N GLU A 391 -2.16 -5.94 39.80
CA GLU A 391 -2.75 -4.94 40.67
C GLU A 391 -3.73 -5.57 41.67
N LEU A 392 -4.51 -6.56 41.22
CA LEU A 392 -5.40 -7.34 42.08
C LEU A 392 -4.61 -8.15 43.15
N ILE A 393 -3.48 -8.77 42.78
CA ILE A 393 -2.60 -9.52 43.66
C ILE A 393 -1.91 -8.59 44.65
N THR A 394 -1.41 -7.44 44.21
CA THR A 394 -0.78 -6.44 45.10
C THR A 394 -1.79 -5.85 46.08
N ASN A 395 -3.01 -5.57 45.63
CA ASN A 395 -4.09 -5.13 46.55
C ASN A 395 -4.49 -6.21 47.55
N LYS A 396 -4.46 -7.49 47.16
CA LYS A 396 -4.72 -8.62 48.06
C LYS A 396 -3.63 -8.78 49.10
N LEU A 397 -2.36 -8.69 48.71
CA LEU A 397 -1.20 -8.71 49.61
C LEU A 397 -1.18 -7.52 50.56
N LEU A 398 -1.54 -6.32 50.07
CA LEU A 398 -1.66 -5.11 50.88
C LEU A 398 -2.76 -5.26 51.94
N ASN A 399 -3.89 -5.86 51.56
CA ASN A 399 -4.99 -6.18 52.50
C ASN A 399 -4.58 -7.22 53.55
N GLU A 400 -3.84 -8.27 53.16
CA GLU A 400 -3.30 -9.25 54.10
C GLU A 400 -2.27 -8.64 55.06
N GLN A 401 -1.40 -7.73 54.58
CA GLN A 401 -0.49 -6.97 55.44
C GLN A 401 -1.22 -6.01 56.40
N LEU A 402 -2.27 -5.34 55.90
CA LEU A 402 -3.13 -4.50 56.74
C LEU A 402 -3.86 -5.28 57.80
N ASP A 403 -4.33 -6.47 57.47
CA ASP A 403 -5.01 -7.35 58.45
C ASP A 403 -4.03 -7.93 59.49
N SER A 404 -2.81 -8.28 59.08
CA SER A 404 -1.78 -8.71 60.05
C SER A 404 -1.32 -7.57 60.99
N ARG A 405 -1.31 -6.31 60.52
CA ARG A 405 -1.06 -5.13 61.38
C ARG A 405 -2.23 -4.84 62.31
N LYS A 406 -3.48 -5.06 61.89
CA LYS A 406 -4.67 -4.93 62.75
C LYS A 406 -4.66 -5.93 63.92
N GLU A 407 -4.22 -7.16 63.68
CA GLU A 407 -4.09 -8.17 64.73
C GLU A 407 -3.06 -7.78 65.78
N LYS A 408 -1.92 -7.22 65.40
CA LYS A 408 -0.90 -6.73 66.35
C LYS A 408 -1.35 -5.50 67.16
N ASN A 409 -2.15 -4.63 66.59
CA ASN A 409 -2.68 -3.44 67.30
C ASN A 409 -3.96 -3.74 68.11
N ARG A 410 -4.59 -4.89 67.88
CA ARG A 410 -5.81 -5.33 68.58
C ARG A 410 -5.60 -5.54 70.09
N LEU A 411 -4.40 -5.79 70.51
CA LEU A 411 -4.06 -6.04 71.92
C LEU A 411 -3.86 -4.74 72.74
N GLN A 412 -3.70 -3.57 72.14
CA GLN A 412 -3.37 -2.36 72.91
C GLN A 412 -4.40 -1.20 72.92
N LYS A 413 -5.40 -1.20 72.05
CA LYS A 413 -6.33 -0.04 71.98
C LYS A 413 -7.80 -0.43 71.76
N TRP A 414 -8.32 -1.33 72.54
CA TRP A 414 -9.58 -2.05 72.28
C TRP A 414 -10.88 -1.26 72.58
N LEU A 415 -10.93 -0.12 73.14
CA LEU A 415 -12.23 0.46 73.56
C LEU A 415 -12.62 1.84 72.99
N PHE A 416 -11.77 2.57 72.36
CA PHE A 416 -12.17 3.93 71.92
C PHE A 416 -11.91 4.28 70.43
N VAL A 417 -10.96 3.67 69.76
CA VAL A 417 -10.59 4.06 68.40
C VAL A 417 -11.15 3.08 67.34
N GLY A 418 -11.53 1.87 67.74
CA GLY A 418 -11.98 0.82 66.85
C GLY A 418 -13.25 1.12 66.04
N GLY A 419 -14.17 1.88 66.65
CA GLY A 419 -15.41 2.23 65.96
C GLY A 419 -15.21 3.29 64.88
N VAL A 420 -14.38 4.30 65.14
CA VAL A 420 -14.10 5.36 64.16
C VAL A 420 -13.19 4.89 63.03
N LEU A 421 -12.16 4.08 63.38
CA LEU A 421 -11.28 3.45 62.38
C LEU A 421 -12.02 2.44 61.49
N PHE A 422 -12.96 1.69 62.05
CA PHE A 422 -13.82 0.78 61.29
C PHE A 422 -14.70 1.51 60.30
N ILE A 423 -15.30 2.65 60.70
CA ILE A 423 -16.13 3.47 59.78
C ILE A 423 -15.27 4.10 58.67
N ILE A 424 -14.04 4.57 59.02
CA ILE A 424 -13.10 5.11 58.02
C ILE A 424 -12.65 4.01 57.04
N LEU A 425 -12.33 2.81 57.53
CA LEU A 425 -11.93 1.69 56.68
C LEU A 425 -13.04 1.19 55.78
N VAL A 426 -14.28 1.16 56.27
CA VAL A 426 -15.47 0.83 55.48
C VAL A 426 -15.72 1.89 54.42
N ALA A 427 -15.60 3.17 54.77
CA ALA A 427 -15.73 4.27 53.80
C ALA A 427 -14.63 4.22 52.71
N LEU A 428 -13.37 3.91 53.10
CA LEU A 428 -12.28 3.72 52.14
C LEU A 428 -12.48 2.50 51.23
N PHE A 429 -13.07 1.43 51.78
CA PHE A 429 -13.42 0.24 50.99
C PHE A 429 -14.54 0.52 49.98
N PHE A 430 -15.57 1.28 50.38
CA PHE A 430 -16.63 1.69 49.48
C PHE A 430 -16.12 2.70 48.43
N LEU A 431 -15.28 3.65 48.83
CA LEU A 431 -14.61 4.59 47.92
C LEU A 431 -13.67 3.84 46.92
N SER A 432 -12.93 2.83 47.43
CA SER A 432 -12.08 1.99 46.56
C SER A 432 -12.91 1.16 45.56
N ARG A 433 -14.02 0.57 46.03
CA ARG A 433 -14.96 -0.14 45.13
C ARG A 433 -15.62 0.81 44.14
N TYR A 434 -15.97 2.02 44.58
CA TYR A 434 -16.52 3.03 43.68
C TYR A 434 -15.51 3.45 42.62
N ARG A 435 -14.25 3.73 43.00
CA ARG A 435 -13.17 4.04 42.07
C ARG A 435 -12.90 2.90 41.07
N LYS A 436 -12.86 1.63 41.56
CA LYS A 436 -12.73 0.44 40.69
C LYS A 436 -13.91 0.33 39.69
N LYS A 437 -15.13 0.64 40.14
CA LYS A 437 -16.32 0.61 39.29
C LYS A 437 -16.32 1.73 38.23
N VAL A 438 -15.79 2.91 38.59
CA VAL A 438 -15.60 4.04 37.65
C VAL A 438 -14.51 3.69 36.64
N MET A 439 -13.38 3.14 37.10
CA MET A 439 -12.26 2.78 36.23
C MET A 439 -12.61 1.64 35.24
N LEU A 440 -13.45 0.68 35.69
CA LEU A 440 -13.99 -0.36 34.81
C LEU A 440 -14.94 0.22 33.76
N LYS A 441 -15.74 1.21 34.15
CA LYS A 441 -16.64 1.93 33.22
C LYS A 441 -15.87 2.72 32.17
N GLU A 442 -14.77 3.39 32.57
CA GLU A 442 -13.90 4.14 31.64
C GLU A 442 -13.16 3.21 30.66
N THR A 443 -12.71 2.04 31.16
CA THR A 443 -12.08 1.05 30.29
C THR A 443 -13.08 0.44 29.29
N LEU A 444 -14.29 0.14 29.74
CA LEU A 444 -15.37 -0.33 28.84
C LEU A 444 -15.75 0.73 27.80
N LEU A 445 -15.77 2.01 28.19
CA LEU A 445 -16.04 3.11 27.26
C LEU A 445 -14.89 3.27 26.24
N LYS A 446 -13.63 3.14 26.69
CA LYS A 446 -12.47 3.14 25.78
C LYS A 446 -12.49 1.95 24.82
N LEU A 447 -12.94 0.77 25.28
CA LEU A 447 -13.11 -0.40 24.43
C LEU A 447 -14.21 -0.17 23.37
N ALA A 448 -15.37 0.35 23.81
CA ALA A 448 -16.47 0.65 22.90
C ALA A 448 -16.10 1.71 21.85
N ASN A 449 -15.32 2.74 22.26
CA ASN A 449 -14.81 3.75 21.32
C ASN A 449 -13.80 3.14 20.31
N LYS A 450 -12.92 2.24 20.77
CA LYS A 450 -12.01 1.51 19.87
C LYS A 450 -12.75 0.61 18.88
N GLU A 451 -13.82 -0.04 19.34
CA GLU A 451 -14.68 -0.87 18.49
C GLU A 451 -15.44 0.00 17.46
N GLN A 452 -15.87 1.19 17.87
CA GLN A 452 -16.49 2.16 16.98
C GLN A 452 -15.50 2.70 15.94
N ASP A 453 -14.26 2.97 16.34
CA ASP A 453 -13.20 3.40 15.43
C ASP A 453 -12.82 2.27 14.45
N PHE A 454 -12.81 1.03 14.90
CA PHE A 454 -12.61 -0.14 14.04
C PHE A 454 -13.73 -0.30 13.02
N LEU A 455 -14.99 -0.13 13.44
CA LEU A 455 -16.13 -0.16 12.53
C LEU A 455 -16.07 0.97 11.49
N LYS A 456 -15.65 2.17 11.89
CA LYS A 456 -15.43 3.30 10.96
C LYS A 456 -14.35 2.99 9.93
N LEU A 457 -13.23 2.37 10.37
CA LEU A 457 -12.16 1.95 9.46
C LEU A 457 -12.65 0.90 8.45
N LYS A 458 -13.44 -0.07 8.92
CA LYS A 458 -14.03 -1.11 8.06
C LYS A 458 -14.97 -0.51 7.01
N VAL A 459 -15.82 0.45 7.41
CA VAL A 459 -16.71 1.17 6.48
C VAL A 459 -15.90 1.99 5.47
N GLN A 460 -14.79 2.62 5.90
CA GLN A 460 -13.90 3.34 4.99
C GLN A 460 -13.22 2.41 3.98
N GLU A 461 -12.83 1.22 4.39
CA GLU A 461 -12.21 0.21 3.53
C GLU A 461 -13.20 -0.29 2.47
N GLU A 462 -14.42 -0.63 2.89
CA GLU A 462 -15.49 -1.04 1.98
C GLU A 462 -15.86 0.08 1.01
N SER A 463 -15.91 1.33 1.48
CA SER A 463 -16.12 2.51 0.62
C SER A 463 -15.04 2.66 -0.45
N ARG A 464 -13.75 2.39 -0.11
CA ARG A 464 -12.66 2.37 -1.09
C ARG A 464 -12.82 1.27 -2.13
N ASN A 465 -13.24 0.08 -1.70
CA ASN A 465 -13.46 -1.05 -2.62
C ASN A 465 -14.56 -0.73 -3.64
N VAL A 466 -15.64 -0.09 -3.19
CA VAL A 466 -16.70 0.40 -4.07
C VAL A 466 -16.17 1.45 -5.04
N GLN A 467 -15.31 2.37 -4.58
CA GLN A 467 -14.72 3.40 -5.44
C GLN A 467 -13.83 2.79 -6.54
N VAL A 468 -13.02 1.78 -6.20
CA VAL A 468 -12.18 1.06 -7.16
C VAL A 468 -13.02 0.34 -8.20
N LEU A 469 -14.05 -0.41 -7.75
CA LEU A 469 -14.97 -1.10 -8.67
C LEU A 469 -15.73 -0.12 -9.57
N SER A 470 -16.08 1.05 -9.04
CA SER A 470 -16.71 2.10 -9.82
C SER A 470 -15.79 2.65 -10.91
N GLN A 471 -14.51 2.87 -10.58
CA GLN A 471 -13.50 3.30 -11.56
C GLN A 471 -13.23 2.22 -12.61
N GLU A 472 -13.16 0.95 -12.20
CA GLU A 472 -13.00 -0.18 -13.11
C GLU A 472 -14.20 -0.28 -14.08
N LEU A 473 -15.41 -0.17 -13.55
CA LEU A 473 -16.62 -0.16 -14.37
C LEU A 473 -16.63 1.02 -15.36
N THR A 474 -16.22 2.20 -14.89
CA THR A 474 -16.10 3.40 -15.72
C THR A 474 -15.12 3.17 -16.87
N PHE A 475 -13.93 2.65 -16.53
CA PHE A 475 -12.89 2.34 -17.52
C PHE A 475 -13.38 1.32 -18.56
N LYS A 476 -13.97 0.20 -18.10
CA LYS A 476 -14.52 -0.85 -18.99
C LYS A 476 -15.59 -0.30 -19.93
N GLN A 477 -16.46 0.57 -19.42
CA GLN A 477 -17.54 1.16 -20.23
C GLN A 477 -17.05 2.24 -21.19
N ASP A 478 -16.11 3.10 -20.77
CA ASP A 478 -15.51 4.09 -21.66
C ASP A 478 -14.70 3.41 -22.77
N PHE A 479 -13.98 2.35 -22.41
CA PHE A 479 -13.25 1.53 -23.37
C PHE A 479 -14.21 0.87 -24.38
N SER A 480 -15.27 0.23 -23.88
CA SER A 480 -16.31 -0.38 -24.70
C SER A 480 -16.94 0.64 -25.67
N LYS A 481 -17.34 1.83 -25.13
CA LYS A 481 -17.92 2.89 -25.96
C LYS A 481 -16.96 3.42 -27.01
N ASN A 482 -15.71 3.66 -26.65
CA ASN A 482 -14.69 4.14 -27.59
C ASN A 482 -14.40 3.10 -28.68
N LEU A 483 -14.37 1.81 -28.29
CA LEU A 483 -14.18 0.73 -29.24
C LEU A 483 -15.34 0.61 -30.21
N ILE A 484 -16.57 0.65 -29.69
CA ILE A 484 -17.80 0.61 -30.47
C ILE A 484 -17.90 1.85 -31.38
N TYR A 485 -17.54 3.02 -30.87
CA TYR A 485 -17.50 4.26 -31.67
C TYR A 485 -16.53 4.13 -32.84
N LYS A 486 -15.29 3.67 -32.56
CA LYS A 486 -14.27 3.44 -33.60
C LYS A 486 -14.65 2.34 -34.60
N LEU A 487 -15.40 1.31 -34.14
CA LEU A 487 -15.93 0.29 -35.06
C LEU A 487 -17.03 0.83 -35.96
N LYS A 488 -17.83 1.81 -35.49
CA LYS A 488 -18.85 2.48 -36.26
C LYS A 488 -18.29 3.43 -37.34
N GLU A 489 -17.05 3.89 -37.18
CA GLU A 489 -16.35 4.71 -38.19
C GLU A 489 -15.77 3.89 -39.35
N ILE A 490 -15.76 2.57 -39.30
CA ILE A 490 -15.24 1.70 -40.38
C ILE A 490 -16.35 1.53 -41.42
N GLU A 491 -16.13 2.10 -42.61
CA GLU A 491 -17.02 1.92 -43.77
C GLU A 491 -17.13 0.42 -44.12
N ASN A 492 -18.38 -0.11 -44.21
CA ASN A 492 -18.76 -1.46 -44.59
C ASN A 492 -18.93 -2.53 -43.49
N ILE A 493 -19.12 -2.18 -42.23
CA ILE A 493 -19.58 -3.17 -41.26
C ILE A 493 -21.11 -3.28 -41.32
N SER A 494 -21.63 -4.47 -41.58
CA SER A 494 -23.08 -4.72 -41.54
C SER A 494 -23.63 -4.61 -40.13
N LYS A 495 -24.84 -4.06 -40.00
CA LYS A 495 -25.51 -3.83 -38.69
C LYS A 495 -25.62 -5.10 -37.80
N PRO A 496 -25.85 -6.33 -38.33
CA PRO A 496 -25.83 -7.55 -37.56
C PRO A 496 -24.45 -7.93 -36.99
N VAL A 497 -23.40 -7.67 -37.77
CA VAL A 497 -22.00 -7.92 -37.33
C VAL A 497 -21.61 -6.94 -36.23
N LEU A 498 -21.99 -5.70 -36.37
CA LEU A 498 -21.73 -4.68 -35.34
C LEU A 498 -22.43 -5.04 -34.00
N ASN A 499 -23.69 -5.45 -34.05
CA ASN A 499 -24.45 -5.87 -32.86
C ASN A 499 -23.82 -7.11 -32.18
N ASN A 500 -23.33 -8.07 -32.96
CA ASN A 500 -22.63 -9.23 -32.42
C ASN A 500 -21.30 -8.86 -31.76
N ILE A 501 -20.57 -7.91 -32.32
CA ILE A 501 -19.32 -7.39 -31.74
C ILE A 501 -19.62 -6.59 -30.47
N GLU A 502 -20.66 -5.74 -30.46
CA GLU A 502 -21.12 -5.02 -29.27
C GLU A 502 -21.44 -5.99 -28.13
N PHE A 503 -22.22 -7.03 -28.42
CA PHE A 503 -22.58 -8.08 -27.46
C PHE A 503 -21.35 -8.86 -26.94
N PHE A 504 -20.40 -9.16 -27.82
CA PHE A 504 -19.16 -9.84 -27.46
C PHE A 504 -18.26 -8.97 -26.56
N ILE A 505 -18.10 -7.69 -26.90
CA ILE A 505 -17.34 -6.72 -26.11
C ILE A 505 -17.95 -6.54 -24.70
N GLU A 506 -19.28 -6.41 -24.62
CA GLU A 506 -19.95 -6.28 -23.32
C GLU A 506 -19.81 -7.54 -22.44
N ASN A 507 -19.84 -8.73 -23.07
CA ASN A 507 -19.68 -10.00 -22.36
C ASN A 507 -18.21 -10.25 -21.95
N GLU A 508 -17.25 -10.05 -22.85
CA GLU A 508 -15.82 -10.32 -22.56
C GLU A 508 -15.23 -9.35 -21.55
N LEU A 509 -15.70 -8.09 -21.52
CA LEU A 509 -15.31 -7.12 -20.48
C LEU A 509 -16.04 -7.35 -19.15
N ASP A 510 -16.96 -8.29 -19.11
CA ASP A 510 -17.74 -8.63 -17.91
C ASP A 510 -18.37 -7.40 -17.19
N ILE A 511 -18.84 -6.44 -18.00
CA ILE A 511 -19.39 -5.17 -17.51
C ILE A 511 -20.64 -5.42 -16.64
N LYS A 512 -21.43 -6.43 -16.96
CA LYS A 512 -22.66 -6.76 -16.23
C LYS A 512 -22.35 -7.32 -14.84
N SER A 513 -21.38 -8.22 -14.72
CA SER A 513 -20.95 -8.79 -13.45
C SER A 513 -20.25 -7.75 -12.57
N THR A 514 -19.36 -6.94 -13.14
CA THR A 514 -18.70 -5.83 -12.42
C THR A 514 -19.74 -4.83 -11.89
N ARG A 515 -20.81 -4.55 -12.68
CA ARG A 515 -21.93 -3.69 -12.24
C ARG A 515 -22.74 -4.33 -11.12
N ALA A 516 -23.04 -5.62 -11.22
CA ALA A 516 -23.78 -6.36 -10.18
C ALA A 516 -22.97 -6.44 -8.88
N HIS A 517 -21.66 -6.67 -8.98
CA HIS A 517 -20.75 -6.69 -7.84
C HIS A 517 -20.65 -5.32 -7.14
N LEU A 518 -20.56 -4.24 -7.92
CA LEU A 518 -20.59 -2.87 -7.41
C LEU A 518 -21.92 -2.58 -6.68
N GLN A 519 -23.05 -3.00 -7.26
CA GLN A 519 -24.38 -2.82 -6.65
C GLN A 519 -24.55 -3.61 -5.35
N ASN A 520 -24.01 -4.82 -5.26
CA ASN A 520 -24.04 -5.65 -4.06
C ASN A 520 -23.17 -5.04 -2.94
N GLN A 521 -21.94 -4.65 -3.24
CA GLN A 521 -21.09 -3.98 -2.25
C GLN A 521 -21.64 -2.63 -1.77
N MET A 522 -22.34 -1.91 -2.65
CA MET A 522 -23.06 -0.70 -2.25
C MET A 522 -24.27 -1.01 -1.35
N GLY A 523 -24.88 -2.18 -1.48
CA GLY A 523 -25.97 -2.67 -0.62
C GLY A 523 -25.49 -2.92 0.81
N ASP A 524 -24.34 -3.57 0.95
CA ASP A 524 -23.78 -3.96 2.25
C ASP A 524 -23.29 -2.74 3.06
N LEU A 525 -22.68 -1.74 2.41
CA LEU A 525 -22.27 -0.47 3.04
C LEU A 525 -23.43 0.39 3.51
N SER A 526 -24.61 0.14 2.96
CA SER A 526 -25.77 1.03 3.08
C SER A 526 -26.68 0.73 4.29
N SER A 527 -26.54 -0.41 4.98
CA SER A 527 -27.56 -0.83 5.95
C SER A 527 -27.71 0.10 7.16
N ASN A 528 -26.61 0.55 7.77
CA ASN A 528 -26.64 1.47 8.91
C ASN A 528 -26.92 2.90 8.44
N PHE A 529 -26.21 3.37 7.43
CA PHE A 529 -26.44 4.67 6.80
C PHE A 529 -27.89 4.81 6.30
N HIS A 530 -28.45 3.73 5.72
CA HIS A 530 -29.83 3.68 5.26
C HIS A 530 -30.83 3.87 6.41
N THR A 531 -30.55 3.25 7.54
CA THR A 531 -31.41 3.35 8.72
C THR A 531 -31.38 4.75 9.31
N ASP A 532 -30.19 5.30 9.50
CA ASP A 532 -30.00 6.62 10.14
C ASP A 532 -30.52 7.77 9.28
N ILE A 533 -30.28 7.73 7.98
CA ILE A 533 -30.80 8.76 7.07
C ILE A 533 -32.32 8.70 6.93
N LYS A 534 -32.91 7.48 6.97
CA LYS A 534 -34.36 7.26 6.89
C LYS A 534 -35.08 7.68 8.16
N ILE A 535 -34.45 7.51 9.33
CA ILE A 535 -34.99 8.00 10.61
C ILE A 535 -35.12 9.53 10.59
N LYS A 536 -34.09 10.21 10.10
CA LYS A 536 -34.06 11.70 10.10
C LYS A 536 -34.81 12.31 8.91
N HIS A 537 -34.87 11.61 7.78
CA HIS A 537 -35.48 12.07 6.54
C HIS A 537 -36.41 11.00 5.95
N GLY A 538 -37.51 10.73 6.63
CA GLY A 538 -38.46 9.68 6.27
C GLY A 538 -39.16 9.83 4.89
N ASN A 539 -39.00 10.98 4.25
CA ASN A 539 -39.58 11.29 2.93
C ASN A 539 -38.68 10.90 1.74
N LEU A 540 -37.49 10.31 2.00
CA LEU A 540 -36.59 9.88 0.93
C LEU A 540 -37.01 8.53 0.35
N THR A 541 -36.96 8.44 -0.98
CA THR A 541 -37.16 7.17 -1.69
C THR A 541 -35.90 6.31 -1.62
N GLU A 542 -36.03 5.00 -1.80
CA GLU A 542 -34.91 4.05 -1.86
C GLU A 542 -33.86 4.44 -2.92
N LEU A 543 -34.28 5.02 -4.05
CA LEU A 543 -33.38 5.50 -5.10
C LEU A 543 -32.64 6.77 -4.69
N GLU A 544 -33.23 7.60 -3.85
CA GLU A 544 -32.57 8.81 -3.31
C GLU A 544 -31.59 8.44 -2.19
N ILE A 545 -31.90 7.46 -1.36
CA ILE A 545 -30.99 6.94 -0.33
C ILE A 545 -29.77 6.26 -0.98
N LYS A 546 -29.97 5.46 -2.03
CA LYS A 546 -28.88 4.91 -2.82
C LYS A 546 -28.01 6.01 -3.46
N LEU A 547 -28.60 7.08 -3.93
CA LEU A 547 -27.86 8.22 -4.46
C LEU A 547 -27.08 8.94 -3.34
N ALA A 548 -27.66 9.08 -2.15
CA ALA A 548 -26.98 9.65 -1.00
C ALA A 548 -25.74 8.80 -0.62
N ALA A 549 -25.87 7.47 -0.58
CA ALA A 549 -24.76 6.56 -0.33
C ALA A 549 -23.63 6.73 -1.37
N MET A 550 -23.95 6.84 -2.64
CA MET A 550 -22.96 7.11 -3.69
C MET A 550 -22.22 8.44 -3.50
N VAL A 551 -22.90 9.46 -2.98
CA VAL A 551 -22.28 10.77 -2.67
C VAL A 551 -21.35 10.65 -1.46
N VAL A 552 -21.72 9.92 -0.42
CA VAL A 552 -20.87 9.61 0.74
C VAL A 552 -19.60 8.88 0.32
N MET A 553 -19.71 7.94 -0.61
CA MET A 553 -18.61 7.20 -1.21
C MET A 553 -17.73 8.06 -2.16
N LYS A 554 -18.00 9.36 -2.25
CA LYS A 554 -17.27 10.33 -3.09
C LYS A 554 -17.27 10.00 -4.58
N MET A 555 -18.28 9.27 -5.06
CA MET A 555 -18.40 8.95 -6.48
C MET A 555 -18.64 10.22 -7.31
N SER A 556 -17.92 10.32 -8.41
CA SER A 556 -18.07 11.41 -9.37
C SER A 556 -19.41 11.35 -10.09
N ASN A 557 -19.85 12.46 -10.67
CA ASN A 557 -21.13 12.47 -11.42
C ASN A 557 -21.11 11.48 -12.61
N LYS A 558 -19.93 11.21 -13.17
CA LYS A 558 -19.74 10.23 -14.24
C LYS A 558 -19.96 8.81 -13.73
N GLU A 559 -19.38 8.46 -12.60
CA GLU A 559 -19.52 7.16 -11.95
C GLU A 559 -20.96 6.91 -11.48
N ILE A 560 -21.61 7.94 -10.90
CA ILE A 560 -23.02 7.87 -10.51
C ILE A 560 -23.93 7.64 -11.74
N ALA A 561 -23.66 8.36 -12.83
CA ALA A 561 -24.42 8.21 -14.07
C ALA A 561 -24.27 6.79 -14.64
N LEU A 562 -23.07 6.24 -14.60
CA LEU A 562 -22.77 4.88 -15.04
C LEU A 562 -23.41 3.83 -14.16
N SER A 563 -23.30 3.96 -12.85
CA SER A 563 -23.93 3.06 -11.87
C SER A 563 -25.44 3.01 -12.01
N LYS A 564 -26.07 4.15 -12.35
CA LYS A 564 -27.53 4.28 -12.52
C LYS A 564 -28.01 4.09 -13.97
N ASN A 565 -27.12 3.78 -14.89
CA ASN A 565 -27.40 3.68 -16.31
C ASN A 565 -28.13 4.91 -16.88
N THR A 566 -27.62 6.12 -16.59
CA THR A 566 -28.23 7.39 -16.96
C THR A 566 -27.15 8.36 -17.50
N THR A 567 -27.56 9.57 -17.91
CA THR A 567 -26.63 10.60 -18.35
C THR A 567 -26.02 11.36 -17.19
N ILE A 568 -24.81 11.92 -17.38
CA ILE A 568 -24.12 12.73 -16.38
C ILE A 568 -24.99 13.93 -15.95
N GLU A 569 -25.71 14.52 -16.90
CA GLU A 569 -26.65 15.63 -16.68
C GLU A 569 -27.80 15.20 -15.76
N SER A 570 -28.34 14.00 -15.97
CA SER A 570 -29.40 13.43 -15.12
C SER A 570 -28.88 13.14 -13.73
N ALA A 571 -27.65 12.66 -13.58
CA ALA A 571 -27.03 12.43 -12.28
C ALA A 571 -26.82 13.74 -11.51
N LYS A 572 -26.35 14.82 -12.16
CA LYS A 572 -26.23 16.16 -11.59
C LYS A 572 -27.58 16.70 -11.12
N LYS A 573 -28.63 16.59 -11.96
CA LYS A 573 -29.99 17.02 -11.62
C LYS A 573 -30.54 16.23 -10.42
N ALA A 574 -30.27 14.94 -10.35
CA ALA A 574 -30.68 14.06 -9.23
C ALA A 574 -29.98 14.47 -7.91
N LYS A 575 -28.67 14.75 -7.94
CA LYS A 575 -27.92 15.27 -6.77
C LYS A 575 -28.46 16.60 -6.29
N ASN A 576 -28.78 17.50 -7.20
CA ASN A 576 -29.34 18.81 -6.84
C ASN A 576 -30.75 18.70 -6.23
N ARG A 577 -31.59 17.78 -6.74
CA ARG A 577 -32.89 17.48 -6.14
C ARG A 577 -32.75 16.86 -4.75
N LEU A 578 -31.82 15.93 -4.58
CA LEU A 578 -31.51 15.33 -3.29
C LEU A 578 -31.04 16.40 -2.28
N LYS A 579 -30.13 17.29 -2.69
CA LYS A 579 -29.62 18.40 -1.87
C LYS A 579 -30.77 19.29 -1.36
N LYS A 580 -31.70 19.68 -2.25
CA LYS A 580 -32.88 20.46 -1.88
C LYS A 580 -33.80 19.72 -0.92
N LYS A 581 -34.03 18.43 -1.16
CA LYS A 581 -34.93 17.59 -0.36
C LYS A 581 -34.39 17.35 1.06
N LEU A 582 -33.07 17.30 1.22
CA LEU A 582 -32.38 17.19 2.50
C LEU A 582 -32.26 18.54 3.25
N GLY A 583 -32.70 19.64 2.66
CA GLY A 583 -32.64 20.96 3.26
C GLY A 583 -31.21 21.54 3.36
N VAL A 584 -30.27 21.05 2.54
CA VAL A 584 -28.88 21.55 2.54
C VAL A 584 -28.84 22.90 1.83
N PRO A 585 -28.31 23.97 2.46
CA PRO A 585 -28.24 25.31 1.87
C PRO A 585 -27.51 25.33 0.52
N PRO A 586 -27.76 26.32 -0.36
CA PRO A 586 -27.08 26.42 -1.66
C PRO A 586 -25.55 26.40 -1.56
N GLU A 587 -24.99 27.04 -0.54
CA GLU A 587 -23.55 27.12 -0.28
C GLU A 587 -22.97 25.87 0.43
N GLY A 588 -23.84 25.04 1.05
CA GLY A 588 -23.41 23.82 1.77
C GLY A 588 -23.07 22.68 0.81
N GLU A 589 -22.03 21.91 1.12
CA GLU A 589 -21.72 20.70 0.37
C GLU A 589 -22.59 19.52 0.80
N LEU A 590 -23.24 18.86 -0.18
CA LEU A 590 -24.08 17.69 0.05
C LEU A 590 -23.30 16.54 0.68
N SER A 591 -22.05 16.35 0.28
CA SER A 591 -21.13 15.33 0.79
C SER A 591 -20.85 15.52 2.28
N THR A 592 -20.57 16.74 2.71
CA THR A 592 -20.30 17.09 4.11
C THR A 592 -21.51 16.81 5.00
N TYR A 593 -22.69 17.19 4.53
CA TYR A 593 -23.93 16.92 5.25
C TYR A 593 -24.21 15.42 5.40
N LEU A 594 -24.05 14.66 4.31
CA LEU A 594 -24.30 13.22 4.33
C LEU A 594 -23.26 12.43 5.13
N ASN A 595 -22.02 12.91 5.23
CA ASN A 595 -20.99 12.30 6.06
C ASN A 595 -21.28 12.39 7.57
N SER A 596 -22.23 13.25 8.00
CA SER A 596 -22.65 13.28 9.40
C SER A 596 -23.54 12.09 9.82
N PHE A 597 -23.92 11.22 8.87
CA PHE A 597 -24.72 10.00 9.09
C PHE A 597 -23.88 8.72 8.95
N VAL A 598 -22.58 8.84 8.74
CA VAL A 598 -21.60 7.76 8.66
C VAL A 598 -20.69 7.81 9.89
#